data_ea4c54709b63d924b30fe5e8656bef5f
#
_entry.id   ea4c54709b63d924b30fe5e8656bef5f
#
_cell.length_a   1.000
_cell.length_b   1.000
_cell.length_c   1.000
_cell.angle_alpha   90.00
_cell.angle_beta   90.00
_cell.angle_gamma   90.00
#
_symmetry.space_group_name_H-M   'P 1'
#
loop_
_entity.id
_entity.type
_entity.pdbx_description
1 polymer ?
#
loop_
_entity_poly.entity_id
_entity_poly.type
_entity_poly.pdbx_seq_one_letter_code
_entity_poly.pdbx_strand_id
1 'polypeptide(L)'
;MGRTRSQRWMLAAWLGLAMLGLTGCTSLSDYVHNGFKVGPNYCTPSAPVADQWIDQADIHVADDQSLSRWWTVFQDPTLDRLIVTSYRQNLSLREAGFRILQARAILGVAKGEVFPQTQNAAGGYQRMAKSQTMPGLSTPFYDQWSFGFNLSWELDFWGRFRRAVAAASDRLDASVADYDQVLVTLLGDVASNYVQIRTTQERLRYLRQNVTILELVLKWTKRREKVGFRTIPLDVHQTESNLEQTISGISQLEMDLRIAENRLCVLMGVPPTNLRETLGEDYIPTAPATLAIGIPGDLLRRRPDVRRAERLAAAQSEAIGIATSDLYPAFSINGTLGWQSMDFSDLLGSQSLNGSVGPTFQWKLLNYGRIINNVRYQEARFQELVTDYQQTVLQAAREAEDGLVTFLQAQRRTQHLTKSVTSASAAVRDMFLPTELGQPGFDFNRFALIEQNRITQQDLLAQSRGQIAQGLILVYRALGGGWEIRQEEPTPEATPWPDRSPSVVPEGTEELQRLRNLLEPPSTNVPTPDEPVAPRPKPAN
;
A
#
# COMPACT_ATOMS: atom_id res chain seq x y z
N MET A 1 69.64 21.58 8.33
CA MET A 1 68.83 22.48 7.52
C MET A 1 67.58 22.89 8.30
N GLY A 2 67.63 24.04 8.98
CA GLY A 2 66.59 24.48 9.89
C GLY A 2 65.44 25.20 9.14
N ARG A 3 64.21 24.71 9.29
CA ARG A 3 63.04 25.45 8.85
C ARG A 3 62.93 26.77 9.62
N THR A 4 62.86 27.88 8.90
CA THR A 4 62.82 29.24 9.48
C THR A 4 61.58 29.41 10.37
N ARG A 5 61.69 30.18 11.43
CA ARG A 5 60.64 30.44 12.45
C ARG A 5 59.33 30.93 11.78
N SER A 6 59.39 31.63 10.68
CA SER A 6 58.26 32.11 9.86
C SER A 6 57.43 30.95 9.22
N GLN A 7 58.08 29.89 8.78
CA GLN A 7 57.38 28.71 8.20
C GLN A 7 56.61 27.93 9.24
N ARG A 8 57.07 27.89 10.49
CA ARG A 8 56.33 27.27 11.60
C ARG A 8 55.12 28.09 12.01
N TRP A 9 55.17 29.40 11.98
CA TRP A 9 54.03 30.26 12.25
C TRP A 9 52.99 30.24 11.13
N MET A 10 53.41 30.18 9.87
CA MET A 10 52.49 29.99 8.74
C MET A 10 51.80 28.60 8.78
N LEU A 11 52.51 27.55 9.10
CA LEU A 11 51.90 26.21 9.29
C LEU A 11 50.95 26.17 10.47
N ALA A 12 51.27 26.82 11.59
CA ALA A 12 50.39 26.92 12.74
C ALA A 12 49.13 27.76 12.45
N ALA A 13 49.30 28.87 11.68
CA ALA A 13 48.16 29.68 11.21
C ALA A 13 47.27 28.93 10.23
N TRP A 14 47.84 28.16 9.29
CA TRP A 14 47.09 27.31 8.39
C TRP A 14 46.38 26.16 9.10
N LEU A 15 47.02 25.53 10.10
CA LEU A 15 46.38 24.52 10.96
C LEU A 15 45.28 25.14 11.83
N GLY A 16 45.49 26.35 12.36
CA GLY A 16 44.46 27.09 13.12
C GLY A 16 43.29 27.50 12.26
N LEU A 17 43.51 27.95 11.02
CA LEU A 17 42.43 28.25 10.06
C LEU A 17 41.69 26.99 9.61
N ALA A 18 42.40 25.88 9.45
CA ALA A 18 41.79 24.58 9.13
C ALA A 18 40.95 24.03 10.32
N MET A 19 41.37 24.25 11.58
CA MET A 19 40.59 23.90 12.76
C MET A 19 39.37 24.80 12.97
N LEU A 20 39.41 26.07 12.63
CA LEU A 20 38.25 26.98 12.64
C LEU A 20 37.21 26.64 11.54
N GLY A 21 37.65 26.06 10.43
CA GLY A 21 36.74 25.54 9.39
C GLY A 21 36.06 24.20 9.76
N LEU A 22 36.53 23.50 10.80
CA LEU A 22 35.99 22.23 11.30
C LEU A 22 34.84 22.39 12.31
N THR A 23 34.45 23.61 12.70
CA THR A 23 33.22 23.88 13.44
C THR A 23 31.97 23.80 12.53
N GLY A 24 31.97 22.85 11.62
CA GLY A 24 30.77 22.41 10.89
C GLY A 24 29.84 21.69 11.84
N CYS A 25 28.55 21.76 11.62
CA CYS A 25 27.39 21.43 12.44
C CYS A 25 27.39 20.08 13.19
N THR A 26 28.42 19.26 13.13
CA THR A 26 28.53 17.97 13.84
C THR A 26 29.77 18.01 14.74
N SER A 27 29.60 17.87 16.06
CA SER A 27 30.73 17.74 16.98
C SER A 27 31.47 16.42 16.74
N LEU A 28 32.76 16.34 17.09
CA LEU A 28 33.53 15.09 17.00
C LEU A 28 32.89 13.99 17.89
N SER A 29 32.34 14.39 19.02
CA SER A 29 31.61 13.51 19.93
C SER A 29 30.37 12.90 19.24
N ASP A 30 29.54 13.73 18.59
CA ASP A 30 28.35 13.26 17.89
C ASP A 30 28.71 12.37 16.72
N TYR A 31 29.76 12.70 15.98
CA TYR A 31 30.26 11.89 14.87
C TYR A 31 30.65 10.47 15.31
N VAL A 32 31.36 10.34 16.46
CA VAL A 32 31.73 9.03 17.02
C VAL A 32 30.52 8.29 17.54
N HIS A 33 29.65 8.96 18.32
CA HIS A 33 28.43 8.35 18.83
C HIS A 33 27.45 7.92 17.74
N ASN A 34 27.42 8.62 16.60
CA ASN A 34 26.63 8.25 15.43
C ASN A 34 27.25 7.13 14.58
N GLY A 35 28.27 6.43 15.07
CA GLY A 35 28.95 5.36 14.34
C GLY A 35 29.69 5.86 13.10
N PHE A 36 30.38 6.99 13.23
CA PHE A 36 31.14 7.64 12.15
C PHE A 36 30.26 8.05 10.97
N LYS A 37 29.08 8.63 11.25
CA LYS A 37 28.15 9.21 10.26
C LYS A 37 27.81 10.66 10.62
N VAL A 38 27.75 11.53 9.61
CA VAL A 38 27.31 12.92 9.78
C VAL A 38 25.80 13.07 9.55
N GLY A 39 25.20 14.14 10.06
CA GLY A 39 23.78 14.42 9.94
C GLY A 39 22.93 13.81 11.07
N PRO A 40 21.61 14.08 11.11
CA PRO A 40 20.72 13.65 12.17
C PRO A 40 20.47 12.14 12.15
N ASN A 41 20.11 11.57 13.30
CA ASN A 41 19.53 10.24 13.39
C ASN A 41 18.01 10.36 13.45
N TYR A 42 17.33 9.44 12.78
CA TYR A 42 15.88 9.39 12.80
C TYR A 42 15.35 9.03 14.18
N CYS A 43 14.31 9.73 14.59
CA CYS A 43 13.45 9.37 15.73
C CYS A 43 12.01 9.50 15.25
N THR A 44 11.16 8.54 15.61
CA THR A 44 9.72 8.56 15.23
C THR A 44 9.06 9.85 15.73
N PRO A 45 8.50 10.69 14.85
CA PRO A 45 7.84 11.92 15.26
C PRO A 45 6.57 11.61 16.08
N SER A 46 6.25 12.50 17.03
CA SER A 46 4.98 12.44 17.72
C SER A 46 3.82 12.80 16.78
N ALA A 47 2.71 12.08 16.90
CA ALA A 47 1.47 12.38 16.19
C ALA A 47 0.34 12.60 17.20
N PRO A 48 -0.63 13.49 16.92
CA PRO A 48 -1.77 13.70 17.79
C PRO A 48 -2.72 12.49 17.71
N VAL A 49 -2.91 11.79 18.82
CA VAL A 49 -3.84 10.65 18.95
C VAL A 49 -4.69 10.88 20.18
N ALA A 50 -6.00 10.62 20.08
CA ALA A 50 -6.91 10.65 21.21
C ALA A 50 -6.68 9.44 22.13
N ASP A 51 -6.86 9.62 23.43
CA ASP A 51 -6.69 8.54 24.42
C ASP A 51 -7.85 7.53 24.37
N GLN A 52 -9.03 7.95 23.92
CA GLN A 52 -10.27 7.16 23.93
C GLN A 52 -11.11 7.44 22.68
N TRP A 53 -11.94 6.45 22.30
CA TRP A 53 -12.96 6.62 21.26
C TRP A 53 -14.12 7.49 21.76
N ILE A 54 -14.76 8.25 20.85
CA ILE A 54 -15.87 9.16 21.22
C ILE A 54 -17.05 8.37 21.81
N ASP A 55 -17.43 7.24 21.20
CA ASP A 55 -18.54 6.40 21.63
C ASP A 55 -18.09 5.20 22.49
N GLN A 56 -17.05 5.35 23.29
CA GLN A 56 -16.45 4.25 24.08
C GLN A 56 -17.46 3.55 25.01
N ALA A 57 -18.49 4.24 25.49
CA ALA A 57 -19.52 3.64 26.34
C ALA A 57 -20.39 2.58 25.64
N ASP A 58 -20.50 2.66 24.31
CA ASP A 58 -21.28 1.76 23.46
C ASP A 58 -20.42 0.63 22.84
N ILE A 59 -19.12 0.59 23.14
CA ILE A 59 -18.14 -0.30 22.54
C ILE A 59 -17.49 -1.14 23.64
N HIS A 60 -17.27 -2.45 23.39
CA HIS A 60 -16.43 -3.28 24.24
C HIS A 60 -14.96 -3.10 23.84
N VAL A 61 -14.16 -2.54 24.73
CA VAL A 61 -12.70 -2.49 24.57
C VAL A 61 -12.13 -3.85 24.93
N ALA A 62 -11.55 -4.56 23.95
CA ALA A 62 -10.89 -5.85 24.14
C ALA A 62 -9.48 -5.78 23.54
N ASP A 63 -8.48 -6.13 24.32
CA ASP A 63 -7.06 -5.98 23.96
C ASP A 63 -6.56 -7.03 22.95
N ASP A 64 -7.33 -8.10 22.63
CA ASP A 64 -6.78 -9.24 21.91
C ASP A 64 -7.74 -9.82 20.84
N GLN A 65 -8.20 -9.00 19.91
CA GLN A 65 -8.84 -9.55 18.72
C GLN A 65 -7.86 -9.63 17.55
N SER A 66 -7.66 -10.86 17.06
CA SER A 66 -6.97 -11.07 15.78
C SER A 66 -7.76 -10.40 14.66
N LEU A 67 -7.21 -9.32 14.10
CA LEU A 67 -7.77 -8.61 12.96
C LEU A 67 -7.40 -9.26 11.62
N SER A 68 -6.64 -10.36 11.64
CA SER A 68 -6.09 -10.98 10.42
C SER A 68 -7.17 -11.49 9.47
N ARG A 69 -8.24 -12.10 10.01
CA ARG A 69 -9.37 -12.62 9.24
C ARG A 69 -10.70 -12.02 9.71
N TRP A 70 -10.75 -10.72 9.85
CA TRP A 70 -11.90 -9.99 10.41
C TRP A 70 -13.23 -10.29 9.71
N TRP A 71 -13.24 -10.64 8.41
CA TRP A 71 -14.47 -10.93 7.65
C TRP A 71 -15.19 -12.20 8.10
N THR A 72 -14.49 -13.11 8.81
CA THR A 72 -15.11 -14.34 9.35
C THR A 72 -16.18 -14.06 10.41
N VAL A 73 -16.22 -12.84 10.96
CA VAL A 73 -17.29 -12.41 11.88
C VAL A 73 -18.68 -12.45 11.24
N PHE A 74 -18.77 -12.39 9.90
CA PHE A 74 -20.00 -12.49 9.14
C PHE A 74 -20.48 -13.94 8.97
N GLN A 75 -19.66 -14.95 9.27
CA GLN A 75 -19.97 -16.36 9.13
C GLN A 75 -20.52 -16.73 7.73
N ASP A 76 -20.00 -16.10 6.69
CA ASP A 76 -20.45 -16.26 5.31
C ASP A 76 -19.35 -16.93 4.45
N PRO A 77 -19.51 -18.23 4.11
CA PRO A 77 -18.52 -18.98 3.36
C PRO A 77 -18.36 -18.46 1.90
N THR A 78 -19.36 -17.75 1.37
CA THR A 78 -19.25 -17.12 0.04
C THR A 78 -18.32 -15.93 0.11
N LEU A 79 -18.44 -15.09 1.14
CA LEU A 79 -17.51 -13.98 1.39
C LEU A 79 -16.09 -14.50 1.59
N ASP A 80 -15.89 -15.56 2.38
CA ASP A 80 -14.58 -16.17 2.60
C ASP A 80 -13.91 -16.58 1.28
N ARG A 81 -14.65 -17.26 0.40
CA ARG A 81 -14.14 -17.67 -0.93
C ARG A 81 -13.79 -16.47 -1.81
N LEU A 82 -14.63 -15.43 -1.83
CA LEU A 82 -14.38 -14.22 -2.62
C LEU A 82 -13.11 -13.52 -2.17
N ILE A 83 -12.89 -13.39 -0.87
CA ILE A 83 -11.70 -12.79 -0.30
C ILE A 83 -10.45 -13.60 -0.66
N VAL A 84 -10.47 -14.92 -0.45
CA VAL A 84 -9.32 -15.78 -0.80
C VAL A 84 -9.02 -15.73 -2.30
N THR A 85 -10.05 -15.74 -3.14
CA THR A 85 -9.89 -15.65 -4.60
C THR A 85 -9.27 -14.31 -5.00
N SER A 86 -9.79 -13.21 -4.46
CA SER A 86 -9.29 -11.86 -4.74
C SER A 86 -7.85 -11.70 -4.27
N TYR A 87 -7.49 -12.18 -3.08
CA TYR A 87 -6.13 -12.15 -2.57
C TYR A 87 -5.13 -12.85 -3.51
N ARG A 88 -5.53 -13.99 -4.10
CA ARG A 88 -4.65 -14.77 -4.99
C ARG A 88 -4.52 -14.20 -6.40
N GLN A 89 -5.58 -13.57 -6.93
CA GLN A 89 -5.68 -13.26 -8.36
C GLN A 89 -5.69 -11.77 -8.67
N ASN A 90 -5.88 -10.89 -7.65
CA ASN A 90 -5.98 -9.46 -7.89
C ASN A 90 -4.71 -8.87 -8.50
N LEU A 91 -4.86 -8.16 -9.63
CA LEU A 91 -3.73 -7.61 -10.39
C LEU A 91 -3.10 -6.40 -9.69
N SER A 92 -3.87 -5.56 -9.01
CA SER A 92 -3.33 -4.41 -8.27
C SER A 92 -2.47 -4.85 -7.09
N LEU A 93 -2.86 -5.92 -6.40
CA LEU A 93 -2.06 -6.51 -5.33
C LEU A 93 -0.76 -7.11 -5.88
N ARG A 94 -0.84 -7.80 -7.02
CA ARG A 94 0.33 -8.33 -7.73
C ARG A 94 1.28 -7.22 -8.18
N GLU A 95 0.75 -6.10 -8.69
CA GLU A 95 1.54 -4.91 -9.03
C GLU A 95 2.28 -4.36 -7.80
N ALA A 96 1.60 -4.24 -6.64
CA ALA A 96 2.24 -3.83 -5.39
C ALA A 96 3.37 -4.79 -4.98
N GLY A 97 3.21 -6.10 -5.20
CA GLY A 97 4.27 -7.08 -5.00
C GLY A 97 5.51 -6.83 -5.87
N PHE A 98 5.34 -6.46 -7.14
CA PHE A 98 6.47 -6.08 -8.00
C PHE A 98 7.16 -4.79 -7.54
N ARG A 99 6.44 -3.85 -6.93
CA ARG A 99 7.06 -2.64 -6.33
C ARG A 99 8.01 -3.01 -5.18
N ILE A 100 7.67 -4.03 -4.37
CA ILE A 100 8.58 -4.55 -3.34
C ILE A 100 9.87 -5.11 -3.98
N LEU A 101 9.75 -5.88 -5.07
CA LEU A 101 10.94 -6.41 -5.78
C LEU A 101 11.79 -5.28 -6.36
N GLN A 102 11.19 -4.23 -6.92
CA GLN A 102 11.91 -3.05 -7.39
C GLN A 102 12.66 -2.35 -6.23
N ALA A 103 12.00 -2.12 -5.10
CA ALA A 103 12.63 -1.50 -3.93
C ALA A 103 13.79 -2.37 -3.38
N ARG A 104 13.63 -3.70 -3.38
CA ARG A 104 14.69 -4.65 -2.99
C ARG A 104 15.89 -4.57 -3.93
N ALA A 105 15.66 -4.46 -5.24
CA ALA A 105 16.74 -4.28 -6.21
C ALA A 105 17.48 -2.94 -6.01
N ILE A 106 16.76 -1.86 -5.73
CA ILE A 106 17.35 -0.54 -5.41
C ILE A 106 18.21 -0.62 -4.14
N LEU A 107 17.75 -1.35 -3.11
CA LEU A 107 18.55 -1.60 -1.91
C LEU A 107 19.82 -2.40 -2.26
N GLY A 108 19.73 -3.36 -3.19
CA GLY A 108 20.89 -4.09 -3.72
C GLY A 108 21.90 -3.17 -4.40
N VAL A 109 21.43 -2.23 -5.22
CA VAL A 109 22.27 -1.19 -5.85
C VAL A 109 22.97 -0.35 -4.79
N ALA A 110 22.24 0.18 -3.81
CA ALA A 110 22.81 1.00 -2.74
C ALA A 110 23.86 0.23 -1.92
N LYS A 111 23.64 -1.06 -1.65
CA LYS A 111 24.65 -1.94 -1.01
C LYS A 111 25.90 -2.12 -1.87
N GLY A 112 25.74 -2.24 -3.19
CA GLY A 112 26.83 -2.34 -4.14
C GLY A 112 27.72 -1.10 -4.16
N GLU A 113 27.15 0.09 -3.96
CA GLU A 113 27.90 1.35 -3.95
C GLU A 113 28.80 1.56 -2.71
N VAL A 114 28.68 0.71 -1.68
CA VAL A 114 29.64 0.70 -0.54
C VAL A 114 31.00 0.16 -0.96
N PHE A 115 31.04 -0.71 -1.97
CA PHE A 115 32.26 -1.29 -2.54
C PHE A 115 32.84 -0.37 -3.62
N PRO A 116 34.02 -0.67 -4.20
CA PRO A 116 34.58 0.17 -5.25
C PRO A 116 33.55 0.46 -6.35
N GLN A 117 33.22 1.76 -6.54
CA GLN A 117 32.11 2.19 -7.41
C GLN A 117 32.46 2.09 -8.88
N THR A 118 33.74 2.23 -9.22
CA THR A 118 34.21 2.12 -10.61
C THR A 118 35.24 1.04 -10.74
N GLN A 119 34.95 0.07 -11.58
CA GLN A 119 35.85 -1.00 -11.99
C GLN A 119 35.58 -1.26 -13.47
N ASN A 120 36.44 -0.73 -14.32
CA ASN A 120 36.26 -0.89 -15.75
C ASN A 120 37.56 -1.30 -16.47
N ALA A 121 37.41 -2.07 -17.52
CA ALA A 121 38.44 -2.32 -18.51
C ALA A 121 38.18 -1.39 -19.70
N ALA A 122 39.20 -0.73 -20.16
CA ALA A 122 39.11 0.16 -21.31
C ALA A 122 40.30 -0.10 -22.24
N GLY A 123 40.04 -0.07 -23.54
CA GLY A 123 41.07 -0.15 -24.56
C GLY A 123 40.80 0.84 -25.67
N GLY A 124 41.83 1.31 -26.30
CA GLY A 124 41.68 2.29 -27.36
C GLY A 124 42.91 2.44 -28.24
N TYR A 125 42.66 2.93 -29.43
CA TYR A 125 43.69 3.40 -30.37
C TYR A 125 43.44 4.88 -30.61
N GLN A 126 44.52 5.67 -30.55
CA GLN A 126 44.49 7.09 -30.85
C GLN A 126 45.71 7.43 -31.71
N ARG A 127 45.49 8.16 -32.79
CA ARG A 127 46.56 8.80 -33.53
C ARG A 127 46.64 10.26 -33.07
N MET A 128 47.76 10.56 -32.41
CA MET A 128 48.00 11.87 -31.80
C MET A 128 48.88 12.76 -32.68
N ALA A 129 48.48 13.99 -32.88
CA ALA A 129 49.30 15.04 -33.44
C ALA A 129 49.96 15.82 -32.30
N LYS A 130 51.29 15.94 -32.30
CA LYS A 130 52.00 16.67 -31.27
C LYS A 130 52.20 18.13 -31.71
N SER A 131 52.01 19.05 -30.79
CA SER A 131 52.38 20.47 -31.01
C SER A 131 53.89 20.57 -31.21
N GLN A 132 54.32 21.23 -32.27
CA GLN A 132 55.76 21.45 -32.59
C GLN A 132 56.46 22.32 -31.56
N THR A 133 55.74 23.04 -30.70
CA THR A 133 56.26 23.88 -29.62
C THR A 133 56.52 23.13 -28.32
N MET A 134 56.16 21.82 -28.23
CA MET A 134 56.45 20.97 -27.06
C MET A 134 57.72 20.14 -27.27
N PRO A 135 58.70 20.16 -26.35
CA PRO A 135 59.94 19.37 -26.47
C PRO A 135 59.67 17.88 -26.27
N GLY A 136 60.45 16.98 -26.93
CA GLY A 136 60.60 15.59 -26.56
C GLY A 136 60.33 14.50 -27.60
N LEU A 137 59.59 14.68 -28.69
CA LEU A 137 59.39 13.69 -29.75
C LEU A 137 59.80 14.28 -31.11
N SER A 138 60.47 13.50 -31.92
CA SER A 138 60.97 13.88 -33.24
C SER A 138 59.92 13.78 -34.36
N THR A 139 58.82 13.12 -34.13
CA THR A 139 57.76 12.92 -35.14
C THR A 139 56.51 13.75 -34.81
N PRO A 140 55.89 14.43 -35.83
CA PRO A 140 54.70 15.27 -35.62
C PRO A 140 53.43 14.43 -35.31
N PHE A 141 53.42 13.15 -35.66
CA PHE A 141 52.34 12.20 -35.40
C PHE A 141 52.90 10.92 -34.79
N TYR A 142 52.13 10.36 -33.82
CA TYR A 142 52.39 9.03 -33.27
C TYR A 142 51.13 8.30 -33.00
N ASP A 143 51.18 6.98 -33.08
CA ASP A 143 50.08 6.10 -32.74
C ASP A 143 50.21 5.72 -31.27
N GLN A 144 49.08 5.58 -30.60
CA GLN A 144 49.01 5.16 -29.20
C GLN A 144 47.94 4.09 -29.04
N TRP A 145 48.38 2.92 -28.68
CA TRP A 145 47.54 1.78 -28.28
C TRP A 145 47.51 1.71 -26.77
N SER A 146 46.33 1.52 -26.18
CA SER A 146 46.15 1.37 -24.74
C SER A 146 45.16 0.31 -24.42
N PHE A 147 45.42 -0.48 -23.37
CA PHE A 147 44.50 -1.40 -22.77
C PHE A 147 44.75 -1.44 -21.27
N GLY A 148 43.69 -1.36 -20.43
CA GLY A 148 43.93 -1.34 -18.99
C GLY A 148 42.66 -1.41 -18.17
N PHE A 149 42.89 -1.49 -16.87
CA PHE A 149 41.87 -1.52 -15.82
C PHE A 149 41.98 -0.27 -14.98
N ASN A 150 40.82 0.33 -14.69
CA ASN A 150 40.67 1.47 -13.79
C ASN A 150 39.81 1.10 -12.60
N LEU A 151 40.23 1.50 -11.41
CA LEU A 151 39.51 1.33 -10.17
C LEU A 151 39.38 2.70 -9.50
N SER A 152 38.18 3.04 -9.06
CA SER A 152 37.95 4.18 -8.18
C SER A 152 36.99 3.76 -7.06
N TRP A 153 37.42 4.02 -5.83
CA TRP A 153 36.67 3.69 -4.62
C TRP A 153 36.64 4.90 -3.68
N GLU A 154 35.45 5.53 -3.57
CA GLU A 154 35.20 6.53 -2.54
C GLU A 154 34.94 5.80 -1.20
N LEU A 155 35.75 6.09 -0.21
CA LEU A 155 35.61 5.50 1.13
C LEU A 155 34.48 6.18 1.90
N ASP A 156 33.65 5.38 2.55
CA ASP A 156 32.50 5.87 3.32
C ASP A 156 32.93 6.46 4.68
N PHE A 157 33.80 7.47 4.64
CA PHE A 157 34.33 8.08 5.84
C PHE A 157 33.22 8.81 6.63
N TRP A 158 32.36 9.56 5.95
CA TRP A 158 31.31 10.38 6.55
C TRP A 158 29.94 9.70 6.64
N GLY A 159 29.83 8.44 6.24
CA GLY A 159 28.62 7.65 6.31
C GLY A 159 27.65 7.87 5.15
N ARG A 160 28.09 8.47 4.05
CA ARG A 160 27.27 8.75 2.85
C ARG A 160 26.60 7.50 2.29
N PHE A 161 27.39 6.46 2.02
CA PHE A 161 26.91 5.22 1.44
C PHE A 161 26.11 4.39 2.45
N ARG A 162 26.54 4.33 3.71
CA ARG A 162 25.78 3.68 4.78
C ARG A 162 24.41 4.31 4.99
N ARG A 163 24.29 5.65 4.89
CA ARG A 163 23.02 6.36 4.92
C ARG A 163 22.19 6.11 3.67
N ALA A 164 22.80 5.99 2.49
CA ALA A 164 22.11 5.63 1.26
C ALA A 164 21.50 4.21 1.37
N VAL A 165 22.23 3.26 1.96
CA VAL A 165 21.71 1.91 2.25
C VAL A 165 20.56 1.97 3.26
N ALA A 166 20.67 2.75 4.34
CA ALA A 166 19.60 2.93 5.32
C ALA A 166 18.35 3.56 4.68
N ALA A 167 18.52 4.64 3.89
CA ALA A 167 17.42 5.26 3.14
C ALA A 167 16.72 4.28 2.17
N ALA A 168 17.50 3.44 1.48
CA ALA A 168 16.95 2.43 0.58
C ALA A 168 16.22 1.31 1.35
N SER A 169 16.72 0.93 2.54
CA SER A 169 16.05 -0.02 3.44
C SER A 169 14.71 0.51 3.94
N ASP A 170 14.66 1.77 4.40
CA ASP A 170 13.40 2.39 4.85
C ASP A 170 12.40 2.53 3.70
N ARG A 171 12.85 2.80 2.47
CA ARG A 171 11.99 2.79 1.27
C ARG A 171 11.46 1.40 0.95
N LEU A 172 12.26 0.36 1.16
CA LEU A 172 11.79 -1.02 1.01
C LEU A 172 10.71 -1.33 2.06
N ASP A 173 10.91 -0.94 3.32
CA ASP A 173 9.91 -1.11 4.37
C ASP A 173 8.63 -0.31 4.07
N ALA A 174 8.76 0.90 3.54
CA ALA A 174 7.62 1.69 3.05
C ALA A 174 6.87 0.97 1.91
N SER A 175 7.60 0.31 1.00
CA SER A 175 7.00 -0.45 -0.10
C SER A 175 6.27 -1.71 0.38
N VAL A 176 6.77 -2.37 1.44
CA VAL A 176 6.08 -3.49 2.11
C VAL A 176 4.79 -3.00 2.78
N ALA A 177 4.84 -1.85 3.46
CA ALA A 177 3.66 -1.24 4.06
C ALA A 177 2.64 -0.78 2.99
N ASP A 178 3.10 -0.30 1.82
CA ASP A 178 2.22 0.02 0.68
C ASP A 178 1.49 -1.23 0.16
N TYR A 179 2.16 -2.37 0.06
CA TYR A 179 1.53 -3.65 -0.29
C TYR A 179 0.46 -4.04 0.75
N ASP A 180 0.79 -3.94 2.04
CA ASP A 180 -0.14 -4.22 3.13
C ASP A 180 -1.38 -3.29 3.05
N GLN A 181 -1.20 -2.01 2.69
CA GLN A 181 -2.30 -1.06 2.49
C GLN A 181 -3.18 -1.42 1.29
N VAL A 182 -2.59 -1.82 0.17
CA VAL A 182 -3.33 -2.31 -1.00
C VAL A 182 -4.16 -3.54 -0.63
N LEU A 183 -3.59 -4.44 0.17
CA LEU A 183 -4.28 -5.64 0.65
C LEU A 183 -5.46 -5.29 1.57
N VAL A 184 -5.28 -4.45 2.59
CA VAL A 184 -6.38 -3.99 3.47
C VAL A 184 -7.51 -3.35 2.65
N THR A 185 -7.15 -2.52 1.67
CA THR A 185 -8.12 -1.87 0.79
C THR A 185 -8.86 -2.90 -0.06
N LEU A 186 -8.16 -3.85 -0.66
CA LEU A 186 -8.75 -4.92 -1.48
C LEU A 186 -9.77 -5.73 -0.68
N LEU A 187 -9.39 -6.20 0.53
CA LEU A 187 -10.28 -6.99 1.39
C LEU A 187 -11.53 -6.21 1.78
N GLY A 188 -11.36 -4.94 2.16
CA GLY A 188 -12.47 -4.04 2.47
C GLY A 188 -13.38 -3.78 1.25
N ASP A 189 -12.82 -3.57 0.08
CA ASP A 189 -13.58 -3.32 -1.15
C ASP A 189 -14.35 -4.57 -1.62
N VAL A 190 -13.76 -5.77 -1.51
CA VAL A 190 -14.44 -7.04 -1.81
C VAL A 190 -15.63 -7.23 -0.88
N ALA A 191 -15.42 -7.10 0.43
CA ALA A 191 -16.47 -7.27 1.42
C ALA A 191 -17.58 -6.21 1.25
N SER A 192 -17.21 -4.94 1.06
CA SER A 192 -18.17 -3.84 0.85
C SER A 192 -19.01 -4.05 -0.41
N ASN A 193 -18.38 -4.45 -1.51
CA ASN A 193 -19.09 -4.70 -2.77
C ASN A 193 -20.00 -5.92 -2.67
N TYR A 194 -19.56 -6.97 -1.97
CA TYR A 194 -20.39 -8.14 -1.70
C TYR A 194 -21.63 -7.79 -0.87
N VAL A 195 -21.48 -7.02 0.23
CA VAL A 195 -22.60 -6.52 1.02
C VAL A 195 -23.54 -5.66 0.19
N GLN A 196 -23.02 -4.84 -0.73
CA GLN A 196 -23.83 -4.04 -1.65
C GLN A 196 -24.66 -4.94 -2.58
N ILE A 197 -24.08 -6.01 -3.14
CA ILE A 197 -24.79 -7.00 -3.95
C ILE A 197 -25.93 -7.61 -3.14
N ARG A 198 -25.67 -8.11 -1.93
CA ARG A 198 -26.68 -8.72 -1.06
C ARG A 198 -27.78 -7.74 -0.67
N THR A 199 -27.43 -6.52 -0.36
CA THR A 199 -28.40 -5.45 -0.08
C THR A 199 -29.30 -5.18 -1.28
N THR A 200 -28.75 -5.12 -2.49
CA THR A 200 -29.51 -4.89 -3.72
C THR A 200 -30.42 -6.09 -4.04
N GLN A 201 -29.95 -7.32 -3.82
CA GLN A 201 -30.76 -8.53 -3.96
C GLN A 201 -31.97 -8.54 -2.99
N GLU A 202 -31.79 -8.12 -1.73
CA GLU A 202 -32.87 -8.01 -0.76
C GLU A 202 -33.88 -6.93 -1.16
N ARG A 203 -33.43 -5.77 -1.64
CA ARG A 203 -34.28 -4.70 -2.16
C ARG A 203 -35.10 -5.19 -3.37
N LEU A 204 -34.46 -5.90 -4.32
CA LEU A 204 -35.14 -6.53 -5.45
C LEU A 204 -36.21 -7.53 -5.02
N ARG A 205 -35.92 -8.35 -4.02
CA ARG A 205 -36.88 -9.30 -3.46
C ARG A 205 -38.11 -8.59 -2.93
N TYR A 206 -37.96 -7.51 -2.16
CA TYR A 206 -39.09 -6.71 -1.68
C TYR A 206 -39.87 -6.06 -2.83
N LEU A 207 -39.21 -5.44 -3.82
CA LEU A 207 -39.92 -4.85 -4.96
C LEU A 207 -40.70 -5.88 -5.77
N ARG A 208 -40.14 -7.07 -6.04
CA ARG A 208 -40.83 -8.14 -6.76
C ARG A 208 -42.07 -8.64 -5.99
N GLN A 209 -41.97 -8.78 -4.67
CA GLN A 209 -43.13 -9.10 -3.82
C GLN A 209 -44.21 -8.01 -3.90
N ASN A 210 -43.79 -6.74 -3.91
CA ASN A 210 -44.71 -5.60 -4.02
C ASN A 210 -45.38 -5.52 -5.39
N VAL A 211 -44.65 -5.83 -6.50
CA VAL A 211 -45.24 -5.96 -7.83
C VAL A 211 -46.38 -6.98 -7.84
N THR A 212 -46.14 -8.17 -7.27
CA THR A 212 -47.17 -9.21 -7.20
C THR A 212 -48.44 -8.73 -6.47
N ILE A 213 -48.29 -7.97 -5.37
CA ILE A 213 -49.42 -7.38 -4.64
C ILE A 213 -50.12 -6.33 -5.48
N LEU A 214 -49.37 -5.42 -6.11
CA LEU A 214 -49.95 -4.36 -6.96
C LEU A 214 -50.66 -4.94 -8.20
N GLU A 215 -50.17 -6.01 -8.82
CA GLU A 215 -50.85 -6.73 -9.91
C GLU A 215 -52.18 -7.32 -9.46
N LEU A 216 -52.23 -7.93 -8.27
CA LEU A 216 -53.48 -8.46 -7.70
C LEU A 216 -54.48 -7.34 -7.43
N VAL A 217 -54.01 -6.22 -6.88
CA VAL A 217 -54.84 -5.05 -6.63
C VAL A 217 -55.38 -4.44 -7.92
N LEU A 218 -54.50 -4.31 -8.94
CA LEU A 218 -54.90 -3.79 -10.26
C LEU A 218 -55.98 -4.67 -10.92
N LYS A 219 -55.76 -6.00 -10.91
CA LYS A 219 -56.74 -6.97 -11.41
C LYS A 219 -58.09 -6.84 -10.68
N TRP A 220 -58.07 -6.65 -9.40
CA TRP A 220 -59.23 -6.51 -8.57
C TRP A 220 -59.95 -5.15 -8.83
N THR A 221 -59.21 -4.05 -8.94
CA THR A 221 -59.70 -2.71 -9.26
C THR A 221 -60.38 -2.68 -10.63
N LYS A 222 -59.76 -3.24 -11.69
CA LYS A 222 -60.33 -3.38 -13.03
C LYS A 222 -61.60 -4.21 -13.04
N ARG A 223 -61.70 -5.27 -12.22
CA ARG A 223 -62.93 -6.07 -12.08
C ARG A 223 -64.07 -5.27 -11.44
N ARG A 224 -63.79 -4.49 -10.39
CA ARG A 224 -64.81 -3.69 -9.71
C ARG A 224 -65.33 -2.54 -10.59
N GLU A 225 -64.47 -1.92 -11.37
CA GLU A 225 -64.84 -0.92 -12.34
C GLU A 225 -65.85 -1.49 -13.36
N LYS A 226 -65.56 -2.67 -13.95
CA LYS A 226 -66.43 -3.36 -14.92
C LYS A 226 -67.81 -3.74 -14.36
N VAL A 227 -67.90 -4.01 -13.06
CA VAL A 227 -69.16 -4.40 -12.41
C VAL A 227 -69.90 -3.16 -11.86
N GLY A 228 -69.39 -1.94 -12.04
CA GLY A 228 -70.01 -0.69 -11.59
C GLY A 228 -69.98 -0.47 -10.09
N PHE A 229 -69.09 -1.09 -9.39
CA PHE A 229 -68.94 -1.00 -7.93
C PHE A 229 -68.04 0.20 -7.57
N ARG A 230 -68.59 1.39 -7.34
CA ARG A 230 -67.96 2.59 -6.70
C ARG A 230 -66.45 2.80 -7.01
N THR A 231 -65.89 2.22 -8.06
CA THR A 231 -64.51 2.41 -8.51
C THR A 231 -64.53 3.34 -9.70
N ILE A 232 -63.80 4.42 -9.61
CA ILE A 232 -63.72 5.41 -10.68
C ILE A 232 -62.47 5.12 -11.55
N PRO A 233 -62.43 5.52 -12.84
CA PRO A 233 -61.26 5.33 -13.71
C PRO A 233 -59.96 5.85 -13.11
N LEU A 234 -60.04 6.88 -12.26
CA LEU A 234 -58.89 7.43 -11.53
C LEU A 234 -58.19 6.37 -10.67
N ASP A 235 -58.94 5.49 -9.97
CA ASP A 235 -58.35 4.45 -9.10
C ASP A 235 -57.57 3.42 -9.91
N VAL A 236 -58.05 3.08 -11.11
CA VAL A 236 -57.34 2.16 -12.04
C VAL A 236 -56.05 2.81 -12.52
N HIS A 237 -56.08 4.03 -13.01
CA HIS A 237 -54.90 4.74 -13.47
C HIS A 237 -53.87 4.99 -12.38
N GLN A 238 -54.30 5.28 -11.15
CA GLN A 238 -53.42 5.43 -10.01
C GLN A 238 -52.70 4.11 -9.69
N THR A 239 -53.44 2.99 -9.71
CA THR A 239 -52.87 1.66 -9.44
C THR A 239 -51.89 1.23 -10.55
N GLU A 240 -52.24 1.49 -11.81
CA GLU A 240 -51.34 1.27 -12.95
C GLU A 240 -50.05 2.09 -12.81
N SER A 241 -50.19 3.39 -12.50
CA SER A 241 -49.03 4.27 -12.30
C SER A 241 -48.10 3.77 -11.19
N ASN A 242 -48.64 3.32 -10.06
CA ASN A 242 -47.84 2.79 -8.95
C ASN A 242 -47.15 1.48 -9.30
N LEU A 243 -47.85 0.61 -10.07
CA LEU A 243 -47.28 -0.65 -10.57
C LEU A 243 -46.08 -0.38 -11.50
N GLU A 244 -46.26 0.47 -12.53
CA GLU A 244 -45.22 0.81 -13.49
C GLU A 244 -44.04 1.52 -12.82
N GLN A 245 -44.29 2.39 -11.85
CA GLN A 245 -43.24 3.00 -11.03
C GLN A 245 -42.42 1.97 -10.27
N THR A 246 -43.06 0.94 -9.70
CA THR A 246 -42.40 -0.13 -8.94
C THR A 246 -41.58 -1.03 -9.88
N ILE A 247 -42.11 -1.36 -11.06
CA ILE A 247 -41.39 -2.10 -12.13
C ILE A 247 -40.16 -1.31 -12.61
N SER A 248 -40.32 0.00 -12.82
CA SER A 248 -39.17 0.87 -13.17
C SER A 248 -38.07 0.82 -12.10
N GLY A 249 -38.44 0.78 -10.82
CA GLY A 249 -37.51 0.62 -9.70
C GLY A 249 -36.75 -0.71 -9.74
N ILE A 250 -37.38 -1.78 -10.20
CA ILE A 250 -36.71 -3.10 -10.39
C ILE A 250 -35.62 -2.97 -11.46
N SER A 251 -35.90 -2.35 -12.60
CA SER A 251 -34.91 -2.17 -13.67
C SER A 251 -33.69 -1.37 -13.21
N GLN A 252 -33.91 -0.34 -12.37
CA GLN A 252 -32.80 0.42 -11.79
C GLN A 252 -31.95 -0.44 -10.87
N LEU A 253 -32.56 -1.23 -9.96
CA LEU A 253 -31.81 -2.09 -9.06
C LEU A 253 -31.11 -3.26 -9.78
N GLU A 254 -31.67 -3.78 -10.88
CA GLU A 254 -31.01 -4.80 -11.71
C GLU A 254 -29.77 -4.24 -12.40
N MET A 255 -29.83 -2.98 -12.85
CA MET A 255 -28.66 -2.28 -13.36
C MET A 255 -27.59 -2.09 -12.26
N ASP A 256 -27.98 -1.60 -11.08
CA ASP A 256 -27.07 -1.41 -9.96
C ASP A 256 -26.41 -2.72 -9.53
N LEU A 257 -27.19 -3.81 -9.48
CA LEU A 257 -26.71 -5.15 -9.19
C LEU A 257 -25.64 -5.59 -10.20
N ARG A 258 -25.93 -5.41 -11.51
CA ARG A 258 -24.99 -5.78 -12.57
C ARG A 258 -23.68 -5.00 -12.50
N ILE A 259 -23.77 -3.71 -12.20
CA ILE A 259 -22.58 -2.85 -12.01
C ILE A 259 -21.74 -3.35 -10.84
N ALA A 260 -22.38 -3.70 -9.72
CA ALA A 260 -21.70 -4.24 -8.55
C ALA A 260 -21.05 -5.62 -8.84
N GLU A 261 -21.75 -6.52 -9.55
CA GLU A 261 -21.20 -7.80 -10.01
C GLU A 261 -19.96 -7.61 -10.92
N ASN A 262 -20.00 -6.68 -11.87
CA ASN A 262 -18.86 -6.35 -12.72
C ASN A 262 -17.67 -5.82 -11.93
N ARG A 263 -17.92 -4.97 -10.93
CA ARG A 263 -16.88 -4.46 -10.03
C ARG A 263 -16.25 -5.59 -9.22
N LEU A 264 -17.05 -6.52 -8.73
CA LEU A 264 -16.55 -7.69 -8.00
C LEU A 264 -15.66 -8.58 -8.88
N CYS A 265 -16.01 -8.77 -10.17
CA CYS A 265 -15.15 -9.49 -11.12
C CYS A 265 -13.76 -8.84 -11.24
N VAL A 266 -13.70 -7.49 -11.34
CA VAL A 266 -12.42 -6.77 -11.41
C VAL A 266 -11.61 -6.94 -10.11
N LEU A 267 -12.27 -6.89 -8.95
CA LEU A 267 -11.61 -7.12 -7.66
C LEU A 267 -11.06 -8.55 -7.55
N MET A 268 -11.73 -9.53 -8.13
CA MET A 268 -11.24 -10.91 -8.22
C MET A 268 -10.17 -11.12 -9.31
N GLY A 269 -9.87 -10.11 -10.13
CA GLY A 269 -8.91 -10.23 -11.23
C GLY A 269 -9.41 -11.04 -12.43
N VAL A 270 -10.73 -11.14 -12.61
CA VAL A 270 -11.36 -11.87 -13.72
C VAL A 270 -12.18 -10.93 -14.62
N PRO A 271 -12.34 -11.25 -15.91
CA PRO A 271 -13.23 -10.49 -16.78
C PRO A 271 -14.67 -10.48 -16.26
N PRO A 272 -15.48 -9.44 -16.56
CA PRO A 272 -16.89 -9.42 -16.21
C PRO A 272 -17.63 -10.65 -16.74
N THR A 273 -18.19 -11.43 -15.82
CA THR A 273 -18.95 -12.66 -16.05
C THR A 273 -20.27 -12.63 -15.29
N ASN A 274 -21.18 -13.55 -15.61
CA ASN A 274 -22.41 -13.67 -14.84
C ASN A 274 -22.13 -14.36 -13.50
N LEU A 275 -22.20 -13.62 -12.41
CA LEU A 275 -21.96 -14.13 -11.06
C LEU A 275 -23.22 -14.67 -10.37
N ARG A 276 -24.42 -14.53 -10.97
CA ARG A 276 -25.68 -14.95 -10.33
C ARG A 276 -25.70 -16.42 -9.95
N GLU A 277 -25.20 -17.30 -10.82
CA GLU A 277 -25.14 -18.75 -10.54
C GLU A 277 -24.16 -19.07 -9.40
N THR A 278 -23.12 -18.25 -9.26
CA THR A 278 -22.04 -18.50 -8.31
C THR A 278 -22.31 -17.90 -6.95
N LEU A 279 -22.90 -16.70 -6.93
CA LEU A 279 -23.27 -16.02 -5.69
C LEU A 279 -24.59 -16.56 -5.13
N GLY A 280 -25.53 -16.99 -6.01
CA GLY A 280 -26.89 -17.34 -5.61
C GLY A 280 -27.66 -16.15 -5.05
N GLU A 281 -28.88 -16.42 -4.56
CA GLU A 281 -29.66 -15.47 -3.76
C GLU A 281 -29.51 -15.84 -2.29
N ASP A 282 -29.04 -14.91 -1.48
CA ASP A 282 -28.83 -15.09 -0.04
C ASP A 282 -29.14 -13.79 0.71
N TYR A 283 -29.10 -13.84 2.03
CA TYR A 283 -29.39 -12.70 2.89
C TYR A 283 -28.15 -11.78 3.03
N ILE A 284 -28.40 -10.55 3.49
CA ILE A 284 -27.33 -9.61 3.87
C ILE A 284 -26.53 -10.25 5.03
N PRO A 285 -25.19 -10.30 4.97
CA PRO A 285 -24.37 -10.85 6.04
C PRO A 285 -24.67 -10.18 7.39
N THR A 286 -24.87 -10.99 8.42
CA THR A 286 -25.25 -10.49 9.74
C THR A 286 -24.00 -10.06 10.52
N ALA A 287 -23.92 -8.79 10.87
CA ALA A 287 -22.87 -8.28 11.75
C ALA A 287 -23.17 -8.63 13.22
N PRO A 288 -22.14 -8.84 14.06
CA PRO A 288 -22.31 -9.04 15.50
C PRO A 288 -22.97 -7.82 16.15
N ALA A 289 -23.75 -8.06 17.23
CA ALA A 289 -24.46 -6.99 17.93
C ALA A 289 -23.50 -6.03 18.67
N THR A 290 -22.39 -6.57 19.16
CA THR A 290 -21.37 -5.81 19.91
C THR A 290 -20.05 -5.85 19.14
N LEU A 291 -19.35 -4.74 19.14
CA LEU A 291 -18.03 -4.59 18.54
C LEU A 291 -16.98 -4.52 19.64
N ALA A 292 -15.95 -5.36 19.55
CA ALA A 292 -14.79 -5.29 20.42
C ALA A 292 -13.62 -4.69 19.65
N ILE A 293 -13.02 -3.62 20.15
CA ILE A 293 -11.86 -2.92 19.56
C ILE A 293 -10.89 -2.50 20.64
N GLY A 294 -9.59 -2.43 20.29
CA GLY A 294 -8.52 -1.99 21.17
C GLY A 294 -8.44 -0.47 21.33
N ILE A 295 -7.40 -0.01 22.01
CA ILE A 295 -7.13 1.40 22.28
C ILE A 295 -6.71 2.14 21.00
N PRO A 296 -7.15 3.40 20.76
CA PRO A 296 -6.88 4.13 19.51
C PRO A 296 -5.39 4.19 19.13
N GLY A 297 -4.53 4.52 20.08
CA GLY A 297 -3.10 4.74 19.82
C GLY A 297 -2.36 3.51 19.30
N ASP A 298 -2.69 2.32 19.81
CA ASP A 298 -2.02 1.08 19.42
C ASP A 298 -2.53 0.58 18.04
N LEU A 299 -3.83 0.72 17.80
CA LEU A 299 -4.45 0.31 16.54
C LEU A 299 -4.00 1.18 15.36
N LEU A 300 -3.90 2.51 15.55
CA LEU A 300 -3.46 3.41 14.49
C LEU A 300 -2.00 3.16 14.09
N ARG A 301 -1.12 2.76 15.02
CA ARG A 301 0.27 2.37 14.71
C ARG A 301 0.37 1.09 13.88
N ARG A 302 -0.61 0.19 13.96
CA ARG A 302 -0.64 -1.05 13.17
C ARG A 302 -1.02 -0.80 11.70
N ARG A 303 -1.65 0.33 11.39
CA ARG A 303 -2.09 0.68 10.04
C ARG A 303 -0.93 0.75 9.05
N PRO A 304 -1.07 0.08 7.90
CA PRO A 304 0.00 0.08 6.90
C PRO A 304 0.29 1.46 6.29
N ASP A 305 -0.73 2.31 6.09
CA ASP A 305 -0.57 3.67 5.56
C ASP A 305 0.22 4.57 6.51
N VAL A 306 -0.03 4.47 7.82
CA VAL A 306 0.72 5.18 8.87
C VAL A 306 2.17 4.71 8.90
N ARG A 307 2.41 3.41 8.86
CA ARG A 307 3.75 2.81 8.78
C ARG A 307 4.50 3.25 7.52
N ARG A 308 3.83 3.28 6.38
CA ARG A 308 4.40 3.75 5.13
C ARG A 308 4.86 5.21 5.23
N ALA A 309 4.01 6.10 5.74
CA ALA A 309 4.33 7.52 5.91
C ALA A 309 5.52 7.71 6.86
N GLU A 310 5.56 6.97 7.98
CA GLU A 310 6.67 6.97 8.93
C GLU A 310 7.99 6.53 8.26
N ARG A 311 7.99 5.41 7.50
CA ARG A 311 9.19 4.91 6.83
C ARG A 311 9.69 5.84 5.72
N LEU A 312 8.81 6.56 5.05
CA LEU A 312 9.22 7.60 4.08
C LEU A 312 9.89 8.80 4.77
N ALA A 313 9.40 9.20 5.94
CA ALA A 313 10.06 10.24 6.74
C ALA A 313 11.44 9.75 7.25
N ALA A 314 11.56 8.49 7.68
CA ALA A 314 12.83 7.88 8.07
C ALA A 314 13.84 7.89 6.92
N ALA A 315 13.44 7.45 5.73
CA ALA A 315 14.28 7.48 4.53
C ALA A 315 14.76 8.90 4.17
N GLN A 316 13.91 9.90 4.38
CA GLN A 316 14.25 11.30 4.12
C GLN A 316 15.22 11.87 5.18
N SER A 317 15.12 11.42 6.44
CA SER A 317 16.10 11.77 7.47
C SER A 317 17.52 11.31 7.08
N GLU A 318 17.64 10.11 6.51
CA GLU A 318 18.92 9.62 6.00
C GLU A 318 19.42 10.44 4.80
N ALA A 319 18.51 10.96 3.94
CA ALA A 319 18.87 11.84 2.82
C ALA A 319 19.45 13.18 3.29
N ILE A 320 19.04 13.71 4.46
CA ILE A 320 19.70 14.88 5.08
C ILE A 320 21.16 14.57 5.37
N GLY A 321 21.44 13.40 5.96
CA GLY A 321 22.82 13.00 6.26
C GLY A 321 23.67 12.78 5.02
N ILE A 322 23.09 12.24 3.93
CA ILE A 322 23.77 12.13 2.63
C ILE A 322 24.15 13.53 2.11
N ALA A 323 23.20 14.48 2.12
CA ALA A 323 23.47 15.86 1.69
C ALA A 323 24.49 16.57 2.60
N THR A 324 24.45 16.30 3.91
CA THR A 324 25.41 16.85 4.89
C THR A 324 26.82 16.33 4.63
N SER A 325 26.99 15.10 4.15
CA SER A 325 28.30 14.55 3.84
C SER A 325 29.03 15.32 2.72
N ASP A 326 28.30 15.98 1.81
CA ASP A 326 28.88 16.80 0.74
C ASP A 326 29.59 18.08 1.25
N LEU A 327 29.40 18.47 2.53
CA LEU A 327 30.12 19.57 3.18
C LEU A 327 31.58 19.21 3.52
N TYR A 328 31.89 17.93 3.57
CA TYR A 328 33.17 17.39 3.99
C TYR A 328 33.98 16.88 2.80
N PRO A 329 35.33 16.72 2.94
CA PRO A 329 36.17 16.17 1.90
C PRO A 329 35.85 14.69 1.64
N ALA A 330 35.62 14.33 0.38
CA ALA A 330 35.53 12.94 -0.05
C ALA A 330 36.95 12.33 -0.19
N PHE A 331 37.16 11.15 0.37
CA PHE A 331 38.39 10.40 0.29
C PHE A 331 38.21 9.19 -0.63
N SER A 332 39.10 9.06 -1.62
CA SER A 332 39.01 7.99 -2.61
C SER A 332 40.37 7.27 -2.77
N ILE A 333 40.33 6.00 -3.10
CA ILE A 333 41.46 5.24 -3.58
C ILE A 333 41.28 5.04 -5.08
N ASN A 334 42.21 5.57 -5.87
CA ASN A 334 42.22 5.40 -7.31
C ASN A 334 43.38 4.52 -7.73
N GLY A 335 43.10 3.60 -8.65
CA GLY A 335 44.09 2.68 -9.20
C GLY A 335 43.94 2.54 -10.70
N THR A 336 45.09 2.49 -11.41
CA THR A 336 45.12 2.16 -12.82
C THR A 336 46.21 1.08 -13.03
N LEU A 337 45.90 0.10 -13.85
CA LEU A 337 46.84 -0.91 -14.29
C LEU A 337 46.58 -1.16 -15.77
N GLY A 338 47.59 -0.99 -16.62
CA GLY A 338 47.36 -1.14 -18.04
C GLY A 338 48.65 -1.24 -18.85
N TRP A 339 48.50 -1.34 -20.13
CA TRP A 339 49.54 -1.42 -21.13
C TRP A 339 49.35 -0.28 -22.12
N GLN A 340 50.44 0.34 -22.50
CA GLN A 340 50.44 1.46 -23.46
C GLN A 340 51.68 1.35 -24.37
N SER A 341 51.45 1.33 -25.68
CA SER A 341 52.54 1.27 -26.68
C SER A 341 52.23 2.09 -27.91
N MET A 342 53.27 2.49 -28.64
CA MET A 342 53.14 3.10 -29.97
C MET A 342 52.86 2.04 -31.04
N ASP A 343 53.33 0.82 -30.87
CA ASP A 343 53.14 -0.29 -31.78
C ASP A 343 52.19 -1.33 -31.14
N PHE A 344 51.26 -1.82 -31.93
CA PHE A 344 50.31 -2.81 -31.45
C PHE A 344 50.95 -4.14 -31.04
N SER A 345 52.04 -4.53 -31.75
CA SER A 345 52.77 -5.77 -31.44
C SER A 345 53.40 -5.76 -30.06
N ASP A 346 53.76 -4.60 -29.54
CA ASP A 346 54.43 -4.42 -28.25
C ASP A 346 53.47 -4.10 -27.10
N LEU A 347 52.17 -3.95 -27.41
CA LEU A 347 51.17 -3.51 -26.44
C LEU A 347 51.16 -4.34 -25.16
N LEU A 348 51.16 -5.67 -25.27
CA LEU A 348 51.11 -6.58 -24.10
C LEU A 348 52.51 -6.96 -23.58
N GLY A 349 53.57 -6.29 -24.07
CA GLY A 349 54.91 -6.48 -23.59
C GLY A 349 55.09 -5.97 -22.15
N SER A 350 56.07 -6.58 -21.44
CA SER A 350 56.36 -6.17 -20.05
C SER A 350 56.84 -4.70 -19.92
N GLN A 351 57.42 -4.15 -20.99
CA GLN A 351 57.89 -2.75 -21.05
C GLN A 351 56.74 -1.75 -21.28
N SER A 352 55.63 -2.20 -21.78
CA SER A 352 54.43 -1.38 -22.01
C SER A 352 53.52 -1.30 -20.78
N LEU A 353 53.77 -2.11 -19.73
CA LEU A 353 53.02 -2.12 -18.50
C LEU A 353 53.21 -0.83 -17.72
N ASN A 354 52.13 -0.19 -17.38
CA ASN A 354 52.11 0.98 -16.50
C ASN A 354 51.01 0.79 -15.42
N GLY A 355 51.16 1.44 -14.30
CA GLY A 355 50.16 1.40 -13.23
C GLY A 355 50.44 2.44 -12.17
N SER A 356 49.38 2.80 -11.51
CA SER A 356 49.41 3.71 -10.35
C SER A 356 48.33 3.32 -9.38
N VAL A 357 48.58 3.49 -8.08
CA VAL A 357 47.56 3.37 -7.02
C VAL A 357 47.87 4.39 -5.95
N GLY A 358 46.85 5.06 -5.48
CA GLY A 358 47.04 6.05 -4.42
C GLY A 358 45.74 6.62 -3.85
N PRO A 359 45.78 7.08 -2.59
CA PRO A 359 44.69 7.82 -2.00
C PRO A 359 44.61 9.22 -2.57
N THR A 360 43.40 9.70 -2.80
CA THR A 360 43.11 11.11 -3.21
C THR A 360 42.02 11.65 -2.31
N PHE A 361 41.97 12.98 -2.19
CA PHE A 361 40.80 13.62 -1.58
C PHE A 361 40.30 14.77 -2.44
N GLN A 362 39.00 15.01 -2.40
CA GLN A 362 38.35 16.12 -3.09
C GLN A 362 37.46 16.87 -2.13
N TRP A 363 37.64 18.19 -2.01
CA TRP A 363 36.80 19.03 -1.16
C TRP A 363 36.25 20.23 -1.96
N LYS A 364 34.91 20.36 -1.97
CA LYS A 364 34.18 21.39 -2.71
C LYS A 364 34.13 22.70 -1.89
N LEU A 365 35.22 23.42 -1.77
CA LEU A 365 35.35 24.62 -0.90
C LEU A 365 34.49 25.79 -1.38
N LEU A 366 34.56 26.13 -2.66
CA LEU A 366 33.83 27.26 -3.25
C LEU A 366 32.57 26.74 -3.96
N ASN A 367 31.49 26.60 -3.22
CA ASN A 367 30.21 26.08 -3.75
C ASN A 367 29.07 27.12 -3.75
N TYR A 368 29.36 28.36 -3.34
CA TYR A 368 28.42 29.49 -3.33
C TYR A 368 27.09 29.21 -2.64
N GLY A 369 27.10 28.42 -1.57
CA GLY A 369 25.94 28.05 -0.78
C GLY A 369 25.10 26.89 -1.38
N ARG A 370 25.49 26.30 -2.52
CA ARG A 370 24.73 25.25 -3.19
C ARG A 370 24.54 24.01 -2.27
N ILE A 371 25.61 23.56 -1.60
CA ILE A 371 25.55 22.39 -0.74
C ILE A 371 24.67 22.66 0.48
N ILE A 372 24.84 23.80 1.15
CA ILE A 372 24.07 24.16 2.33
C ILE A 372 22.57 24.33 2.01
N ASN A 373 22.25 24.89 0.83
CA ASN A 373 20.87 24.98 0.40
C ASN A 373 20.28 23.60 -0.02
N ASN A 374 21.11 22.66 -0.49
CA ASN A 374 20.68 21.29 -0.69
C ASN A 374 20.35 20.60 0.65
N VAL A 375 21.15 20.81 1.71
CA VAL A 375 20.83 20.31 3.06
C VAL A 375 19.50 20.90 3.53
N ARG A 376 19.31 22.22 3.44
CA ARG A 376 18.05 22.89 3.80
C ARG A 376 16.85 22.37 3.00
N TYR A 377 17.04 22.06 1.73
CA TYR A 377 16.02 21.45 0.90
C TYR A 377 15.62 20.06 1.46
N GLN A 378 16.58 19.21 1.81
CA GLN A 378 16.30 17.90 2.38
C GLN A 378 15.64 18.02 3.77
N GLU A 379 16.03 18.99 4.58
CA GLU A 379 15.39 19.29 5.86
C GLU A 379 13.92 19.74 5.68
N ALA A 380 13.65 20.65 4.75
CA ALA A 380 12.29 21.08 4.44
C ALA A 380 11.42 19.90 3.93
N ARG A 381 12.01 19.05 3.09
CA ARG A 381 11.34 17.84 2.60
C ARG A 381 11.05 16.84 3.74
N PHE A 382 11.95 16.73 4.72
CA PHE A 382 11.70 15.92 5.92
C PHE A 382 10.52 16.48 6.72
N GLN A 383 10.45 17.79 6.95
CA GLN A 383 9.33 18.42 7.65
C GLN A 383 7.99 18.23 6.92
N GLU A 384 8.02 18.29 5.58
CA GLU A 384 6.85 17.97 4.75
C GLU A 384 6.36 16.53 5.02
N LEU A 385 7.26 15.54 5.01
CA LEU A 385 6.90 14.14 5.24
C LEU A 385 6.48 13.85 6.68
N VAL A 386 7.05 14.55 7.67
CA VAL A 386 6.58 14.49 9.06
C VAL A 386 5.15 15.03 9.18
N THR A 387 4.86 16.13 8.48
CA THR A 387 3.50 16.69 8.44
C THR A 387 2.51 15.75 7.73
N ASP A 388 2.93 15.10 6.64
CA ASP A 388 2.14 14.09 5.94
C ASP A 388 1.85 12.86 6.83
N TYR A 389 2.85 12.40 7.59
CA TYR A 389 2.67 11.35 8.61
C TYR A 389 1.61 11.75 9.65
N GLN A 390 1.71 12.96 10.22
CA GLN A 390 0.75 13.46 11.19
C GLN A 390 -0.67 13.57 10.61
N GLN A 391 -0.79 14.05 9.37
CA GLN A 391 -2.05 14.14 8.65
C GLN A 391 -2.64 12.75 8.39
N THR A 392 -1.81 11.76 8.03
CA THR A 392 -2.24 10.38 7.84
C THR A 392 -2.80 9.78 9.12
N VAL A 393 -2.17 10.04 10.28
CA VAL A 393 -2.67 9.59 11.58
C VAL A 393 -4.03 10.21 11.91
N LEU A 394 -4.20 11.52 11.66
CA LEU A 394 -5.50 12.21 11.87
C LEU A 394 -6.60 11.66 10.96
N GLN A 395 -6.27 11.38 9.69
CA GLN A 395 -7.23 10.77 8.76
C GLN A 395 -7.61 9.35 9.18
N ALA A 396 -6.63 8.58 9.66
CA ALA A 396 -6.85 7.25 10.19
C ALA A 396 -7.79 7.25 11.40
N ALA A 397 -7.60 8.18 12.34
CA ALA A 397 -8.49 8.36 13.49
C ALA A 397 -9.91 8.72 13.05
N ARG A 398 -10.05 9.68 12.12
CA ARG A 398 -11.35 10.07 11.56
C ARG A 398 -12.06 8.89 10.91
N GLU A 399 -11.37 8.11 10.06
CA GLU A 399 -11.97 6.94 9.38
C GLU A 399 -12.48 5.89 10.37
N ALA A 400 -11.76 5.67 11.47
CA ALA A 400 -12.20 4.75 12.51
C ALA A 400 -13.47 5.26 13.20
N GLU A 401 -13.51 6.54 13.61
CA GLU A 401 -14.69 7.17 14.22
C GLU A 401 -15.89 7.22 13.26
N ASP A 402 -15.67 7.54 11.97
CA ASP A 402 -16.72 7.52 10.95
C ASP A 402 -17.29 6.10 10.77
N GLY A 403 -16.45 5.06 10.83
CA GLY A 403 -16.89 3.68 10.80
C GLY A 403 -17.72 3.29 12.03
N LEU A 404 -17.26 3.66 13.22
CA LEU A 404 -17.93 3.38 14.49
C LEU A 404 -19.31 4.04 14.56
N VAL A 405 -19.40 5.33 14.30
CA VAL A 405 -20.68 6.04 14.32
C VAL A 405 -21.64 5.48 13.27
N THR A 406 -21.13 5.12 12.08
CA THR A 406 -21.95 4.49 11.03
C THR A 406 -22.53 3.16 11.50
N PHE A 407 -21.71 2.30 12.10
CA PHE A 407 -22.14 1.01 12.63
C PHE A 407 -23.20 1.16 13.73
N LEU A 408 -22.93 1.98 14.74
CA LEU A 408 -23.83 2.17 15.90
C LEU A 408 -25.16 2.81 15.49
N GLN A 409 -25.14 3.85 14.67
CA GLN A 409 -26.36 4.53 14.25
C GLN A 409 -27.19 3.69 13.26
N ALA A 410 -26.52 2.89 12.39
CA ALA A 410 -27.22 1.96 11.52
C ALA A 410 -27.99 0.89 12.31
N GLN A 411 -27.41 0.38 13.42
CA GLN A 411 -28.11 -0.55 14.31
C GLN A 411 -29.37 0.09 14.93
N ARG A 412 -29.24 1.29 15.50
CA ARG A 412 -30.38 2.03 16.10
C ARG A 412 -31.46 2.30 15.04
N ARG A 413 -31.07 2.76 13.86
CA ARG A 413 -31.97 3.00 12.73
C ARG A 413 -32.70 1.74 12.30
N THR A 414 -32.00 0.60 12.20
CA THR A 414 -32.59 -0.70 11.81
C THR A 414 -33.67 -1.14 12.79
N GLN A 415 -33.48 -0.95 14.10
CA GLN A 415 -34.49 -1.26 15.12
C GLN A 415 -35.80 -0.47 14.90
N HIS A 416 -35.70 0.82 14.63
CA HIS A 416 -36.87 1.68 14.35
C HIS A 416 -37.54 1.34 13.02
N LEU A 417 -36.74 1.09 11.96
CA LEU A 417 -37.27 0.70 10.65
C LEU A 417 -37.96 -0.67 10.70
N THR A 418 -37.47 -1.62 11.47
CA THR A 418 -38.12 -2.93 11.68
C THR A 418 -39.52 -2.75 12.28
N LYS A 419 -39.66 -1.89 13.31
CA LYS A 419 -40.97 -1.57 13.90
C LYS A 419 -41.89 -0.86 12.89
N SER A 420 -41.32 0.07 12.10
CA SER A 420 -42.06 0.80 11.06
C SER A 420 -42.59 -0.15 9.97
N VAL A 421 -41.76 -1.06 9.45
CA VAL A 421 -42.15 -2.06 8.45
C VAL A 421 -43.24 -2.98 9.01
N THR A 422 -43.08 -3.43 10.25
CA THR A 422 -44.09 -4.28 10.91
C THR A 422 -45.44 -3.58 10.99
N SER A 423 -45.47 -2.32 11.45
CA SER A 423 -46.70 -1.50 11.55
C SER A 423 -47.31 -1.21 10.18
N ALA A 424 -46.46 -0.84 9.17
CA ALA A 424 -46.96 -0.58 7.81
C ALA A 424 -47.53 -1.85 7.17
N SER A 425 -46.91 -3.01 7.39
CA SER A 425 -47.39 -4.30 6.87
C SER A 425 -48.71 -4.72 7.55
N ALA A 426 -48.87 -4.45 8.85
CA ALA A 426 -50.14 -4.66 9.54
C ALA A 426 -51.24 -3.74 8.98
N ALA A 427 -50.94 -2.46 8.73
CA ALA A 427 -51.88 -1.53 8.15
C ALA A 427 -52.39 -1.95 6.76
N VAL A 428 -51.48 -2.48 5.90
CA VAL A 428 -51.87 -3.04 4.60
C VAL A 428 -52.80 -4.24 4.80
N ARG A 429 -52.44 -5.18 5.68
CA ARG A 429 -53.24 -6.39 5.97
C ARG A 429 -54.64 -6.00 6.48
N ASP A 430 -54.70 -5.05 7.41
CA ASP A 430 -55.96 -4.62 8.00
C ASP A 430 -56.89 -3.92 6.97
N MET A 431 -56.34 -3.36 5.90
CA MET A 431 -57.12 -2.81 4.77
C MET A 431 -57.78 -3.87 3.91
N PHE A 432 -57.20 -5.12 3.82
CA PHE A 432 -57.78 -6.21 3.05
C PHE A 432 -58.82 -7.01 3.85
N LEU A 433 -58.69 -7.12 5.16
CA LEU A 433 -59.58 -7.92 6.04
C LEU A 433 -61.07 -7.58 5.88
N PRO A 434 -61.55 -6.28 5.86
CA PRO A 434 -62.95 -5.98 5.65
C PRO A 434 -63.48 -6.39 4.27
N THR A 435 -62.59 -6.39 3.28
CA THR A 435 -62.91 -6.74 1.88
C THR A 435 -63.10 -8.24 1.71
N GLU A 436 -62.34 -9.07 2.39
CA GLU A 436 -62.50 -10.54 2.45
C GLU A 436 -63.79 -10.92 3.18
N LEU A 437 -64.20 -10.09 4.15
CA LEU A 437 -65.47 -10.27 4.91
C LEU A 437 -66.68 -9.70 4.20
N GLY A 438 -66.54 -9.21 2.92
CA GLY A 438 -67.64 -8.67 2.12
C GLY A 438 -68.17 -7.30 2.53
N GLN A 439 -67.44 -6.56 3.38
CA GLN A 439 -67.87 -5.20 3.82
C GLN A 439 -67.58 -4.15 2.73
N PRO A 440 -68.53 -3.24 2.44
CA PRO A 440 -68.29 -2.14 1.50
C PRO A 440 -67.41 -1.05 2.14
N GLY A 441 -66.25 -0.76 1.61
CA GLY A 441 -65.49 0.38 2.11
C GLY A 441 -63.99 0.42 1.80
N PHE A 442 -63.49 -0.29 0.77
CA PHE A 442 -62.09 -0.18 0.38
C PHE A 442 -61.79 1.18 -0.23
N ASP A 443 -60.94 1.96 0.44
CA ASP A 443 -60.46 3.27 0.01
C ASP A 443 -59.12 3.11 -0.72
N PHE A 444 -59.15 3.27 -2.04
CA PHE A 444 -57.96 3.12 -2.92
C PHE A 444 -56.90 4.16 -2.64
N ASN A 445 -57.28 5.41 -2.37
CA ASN A 445 -56.31 6.46 -2.09
C ASN A 445 -55.54 6.16 -0.79
N ARG A 446 -56.27 5.75 0.23
CA ARG A 446 -55.67 5.35 1.50
C ARG A 446 -54.80 4.13 1.36
N PHE A 447 -55.23 3.12 0.58
CA PHE A 447 -54.41 1.94 0.28
C PHE A 447 -53.12 2.33 -0.44
N ALA A 448 -53.21 3.15 -1.50
CA ALA A 448 -52.07 3.58 -2.28
C ALA A 448 -51.01 4.28 -1.41
N LEU A 449 -51.44 5.15 -0.49
CA LEU A 449 -50.56 5.86 0.44
C LEU A 449 -49.88 4.90 1.44
N ILE A 450 -50.65 3.97 2.03
CA ILE A 450 -50.11 2.98 3.01
C ILE A 450 -49.16 2.01 2.32
N GLU A 451 -49.49 1.55 1.12
CA GLU A 451 -48.67 0.63 0.35
C GLU A 451 -47.36 1.30 -0.11
N GLN A 452 -47.42 2.53 -0.62
CA GLN A 452 -46.23 3.30 -0.98
C GLN A 452 -45.33 3.54 0.23
N ASN A 453 -45.90 3.82 1.39
CA ASN A 453 -45.14 3.94 2.63
C ASN A 453 -44.49 2.62 3.01
N ARG A 454 -45.22 1.48 2.93
CA ARG A 454 -44.68 0.15 3.23
C ARG A 454 -43.49 -0.21 2.32
N ILE A 455 -43.63 0.03 1.02
CA ILE A 455 -42.54 -0.20 0.03
C ILE A 455 -41.32 0.63 0.41
N THR A 456 -41.51 1.91 0.71
CA THR A 456 -40.42 2.82 1.12
C THR A 456 -39.75 2.35 2.41
N GLN A 457 -40.54 1.96 3.43
CA GLN A 457 -39.96 1.48 4.70
C GLN A 457 -39.21 0.16 4.55
N GLN A 458 -39.68 -0.76 3.70
CA GLN A 458 -38.97 -2.01 3.39
C GLN A 458 -37.64 -1.76 2.68
N ASP A 459 -37.61 -0.83 1.72
CA ASP A 459 -36.40 -0.45 1.01
C ASP A 459 -35.38 0.18 1.97
N LEU A 460 -35.81 1.12 2.83
CA LEU A 460 -34.97 1.73 3.85
C LEU A 460 -34.46 0.71 4.88
N LEU A 461 -35.25 -0.31 5.24
CA LEU A 461 -34.84 -1.38 6.13
C LEU A 461 -33.73 -2.22 5.52
N ALA A 462 -33.87 -2.64 4.25
CA ALA A 462 -32.83 -3.37 3.55
C ALA A 462 -31.52 -2.57 3.45
N GLN A 463 -31.63 -1.29 3.09
CA GLN A 463 -30.47 -0.40 3.06
C GLN A 463 -29.80 -0.26 4.44
N SER A 464 -30.59 -0.08 5.50
CA SER A 464 -30.08 0.08 6.87
C SER A 464 -29.38 -1.20 7.38
N ARG A 465 -29.89 -2.38 7.04
CA ARG A 465 -29.20 -3.66 7.32
C ARG A 465 -27.85 -3.76 6.60
N GLY A 466 -27.82 -3.38 5.31
CA GLY A 466 -26.57 -3.28 4.57
C GLY A 466 -25.59 -2.29 5.20
N GLN A 467 -26.09 -1.14 5.70
CA GLN A 467 -25.26 -0.12 6.36
C GLN A 467 -24.62 -0.61 7.66
N ILE A 468 -25.25 -1.52 8.43
CA ILE A 468 -24.62 -2.13 9.60
C ILE A 468 -23.37 -2.92 9.17
N ALA A 469 -23.49 -3.81 8.17
CA ALA A 469 -22.36 -4.57 7.67
C ALA A 469 -21.28 -3.68 7.04
N GLN A 470 -21.67 -2.65 6.28
CA GLN A 470 -20.75 -1.66 5.71
C GLN A 470 -19.99 -0.89 6.81
N GLY A 471 -20.69 -0.42 7.85
CA GLY A 471 -20.07 0.27 8.99
C GLY A 471 -19.02 -0.61 9.68
N LEU A 472 -19.33 -1.90 9.89
CA LEU A 472 -18.38 -2.85 10.47
C LEU A 472 -17.15 -3.06 9.58
N ILE A 473 -17.34 -3.19 8.26
CA ILE A 473 -16.23 -3.30 7.29
C ILE A 473 -15.35 -2.05 7.34
N LEU A 474 -15.97 -0.86 7.41
CA LEU A 474 -15.23 0.41 7.51
C LEU A 474 -14.38 0.46 8.78
N VAL A 475 -14.91 -0.01 9.92
CA VAL A 475 -14.15 -0.10 11.17
C VAL A 475 -12.93 -1.00 10.99
N TYR A 476 -13.10 -2.24 10.54
CA TYR A 476 -11.98 -3.17 10.38
C TYR A 476 -10.95 -2.68 9.37
N ARG A 477 -11.37 -2.06 8.27
CA ARG A 477 -10.50 -1.41 7.31
C ARG A 477 -9.74 -0.23 7.95
N ALA A 478 -10.42 0.62 8.72
CA ALA A 478 -9.82 1.76 9.40
C ALA A 478 -8.84 1.34 10.51
N LEU A 479 -9.04 0.18 11.12
CA LEU A 479 -8.09 -0.43 12.06
C LEU A 479 -6.93 -1.15 11.37
N GLY A 480 -6.89 -1.14 10.03
CA GLY A 480 -5.85 -1.81 9.25
C GLY A 480 -5.91 -3.33 9.32
N GLY A 481 -7.10 -3.93 9.52
CA GLY A 481 -7.24 -5.38 9.63
C GLY A 481 -7.03 -6.10 8.30
N GLY A 482 -6.50 -7.32 8.36
CA GLY A 482 -6.41 -8.26 7.24
C GLY A 482 -5.05 -8.36 6.53
N TRP A 483 -4.12 -7.42 6.73
CA TRP A 483 -2.80 -7.51 6.08
C TRP A 483 -1.95 -8.68 6.61
N GLU A 484 -2.22 -9.15 7.82
CA GLU A 484 -1.51 -10.25 8.46
C GLU A 484 -1.67 -11.58 7.73
N ILE A 485 -2.72 -11.75 6.90
CA ILE A 485 -2.94 -12.99 6.11
C ILE A 485 -1.76 -13.32 5.20
N ARG A 486 -0.96 -12.33 4.78
CA ARG A 486 0.24 -12.60 3.98
C ARG A 486 1.33 -13.35 4.77
N GLN A 487 1.25 -13.35 6.09
CA GLN A 487 2.19 -14.05 6.99
C GLN A 487 1.69 -15.45 7.34
N GLU A 488 0.39 -15.69 7.13
CA GLU A 488 -0.22 -17.00 7.33
C GLU A 488 0.02 -17.87 6.09
N GLU A 489 0.42 -19.12 6.26
CA GLU A 489 0.46 -20.09 5.15
C GLU A 489 -0.98 -20.30 4.63
N PRO A 490 -1.18 -20.35 3.30
CA PRO A 490 -2.51 -20.59 2.75
C PRO A 490 -3.03 -21.95 3.23
N THR A 491 -4.16 -21.95 3.94
CA THR A 491 -4.84 -23.19 4.35
C THR A 491 -5.14 -24.05 3.12
N PRO A 492 -4.85 -25.37 3.14
CA PRO A 492 -5.03 -26.26 1.99
C PRO A 492 -6.46 -26.39 1.45
N GLU A 493 -7.47 -25.96 2.21
CA GLU A 493 -8.90 -26.20 1.93
C GLU A 493 -9.59 -25.19 1.01
N ALA A 494 -8.92 -24.12 0.56
CA ALA A 494 -9.53 -23.21 -0.40
C ALA A 494 -9.54 -23.85 -1.79
N THR A 495 -10.64 -24.53 -2.14
CA THR A 495 -10.87 -24.96 -3.52
C THR A 495 -10.79 -23.75 -4.45
N PRO A 496 -9.97 -23.77 -5.50
CA PRO A 496 -9.91 -22.68 -6.44
C PRO A 496 -11.30 -22.46 -7.06
N TRP A 497 -11.65 -21.19 -7.24
CA TRP A 497 -12.76 -20.83 -8.11
C TRP A 497 -12.61 -21.55 -9.46
N PRO A 498 -13.67 -22.10 -10.05
CA PRO A 498 -13.55 -22.82 -11.31
C PRO A 498 -12.85 -21.96 -12.35
N ASP A 499 -11.64 -22.38 -12.71
CA ASP A 499 -10.78 -21.68 -13.65
C ASP A 499 -11.40 -21.83 -15.05
N ARG A 500 -12.13 -20.80 -15.48
CA ARG A 500 -12.63 -20.64 -16.85
C ARG A 500 -11.81 -19.61 -17.65
N SER A 501 -10.66 -19.19 -17.12
CA SER A 501 -9.75 -18.34 -17.89
C SER A 501 -9.04 -19.18 -18.94
N PRO A 502 -9.00 -18.75 -20.22
CA PRO A 502 -8.06 -19.34 -21.14
C PRO A 502 -6.66 -19.16 -20.57
N SER A 503 -5.90 -20.23 -20.52
CA SER A 503 -4.54 -20.30 -19.98
C SER A 503 -3.57 -19.40 -20.79
N VAL A 504 -3.68 -18.11 -20.60
CA VAL A 504 -2.60 -17.17 -20.91
C VAL A 504 -1.82 -16.98 -19.62
N VAL A 505 -1.04 -17.98 -19.27
CA VAL A 505 0.12 -17.80 -18.39
C VAL A 505 1.13 -17.04 -19.23
N PRO A 506 1.51 -15.79 -18.91
CA PRO A 506 2.63 -15.17 -19.60
C PRO A 506 3.86 -16.03 -19.31
N GLU A 507 4.63 -16.38 -20.33
CA GLU A 507 5.89 -17.14 -20.25
C GLU A 507 6.92 -16.57 -19.26
N GLY A 508 6.64 -15.43 -18.63
CA GLY A 508 7.49 -14.78 -17.63
C GLY A 508 7.44 -15.35 -16.21
N THR A 509 6.54 -16.28 -15.86
CA THR A 509 6.45 -16.78 -14.48
C THR A 509 7.62 -17.68 -14.10
N GLU A 510 8.14 -18.48 -15.02
CA GLU A 510 9.35 -19.28 -14.80
C GLU A 510 10.62 -18.40 -14.75
N GLU A 511 10.66 -17.37 -15.57
CA GLU A 511 11.78 -16.42 -15.61
C GLU A 511 11.81 -15.54 -14.34
N LEU A 512 10.66 -15.14 -13.82
CA LEU A 512 10.53 -14.46 -12.52
C LEU A 512 10.89 -15.38 -11.35
N GLN A 513 10.57 -16.66 -11.42
CA GLN A 513 10.98 -17.66 -10.42
C GLN A 513 12.50 -17.91 -10.48
N ARG A 514 13.09 -17.97 -11.67
CA ARG A 514 14.54 -18.03 -11.87
C ARG A 514 15.25 -16.76 -11.38
N LEU A 515 14.69 -15.58 -11.66
CA LEU A 515 15.19 -14.31 -11.13
C LEU A 515 15.09 -14.24 -9.60
N ARG A 516 14.03 -14.75 -9.01
CA ARG A 516 13.88 -14.85 -7.55
C ARG A 516 14.96 -15.74 -6.93
N ASN A 517 15.22 -16.88 -7.53
CA ASN A 517 16.25 -17.82 -7.06
C ASN A 517 17.68 -17.29 -7.29
N LEU A 518 17.89 -16.44 -8.31
CA LEU A 518 19.18 -15.78 -8.56
C LEU A 518 19.43 -14.56 -7.65
N LEU A 519 18.36 -13.96 -7.10
CA LEU A 519 18.43 -12.78 -6.23
C LEU A 519 18.42 -13.13 -4.73
N GLU A 520 18.19 -14.39 -4.35
CA GLU A 520 18.44 -14.84 -2.98
C GLU A 520 19.95 -14.91 -2.78
N PRO A 521 20.53 -14.17 -1.80
CA PRO A 521 21.94 -14.33 -1.47
C PRO A 521 22.18 -15.78 -1.06
N PRO A 522 23.32 -16.38 -1.44
CA PRO A 522 23.66 -17.72 -0.98
C PRO A 522 23.53 -17.73 0.54
N SER A 523 22.77 -18.71 1.06
CA SER A 523 22.61 -18.89 2.50
C SER A 523 24.02 -19.00 3.11
N THR A 524 24.49 -17.91 3.69
CA THR A 524 25.68 -17.91 4.51
C THR A 524 25.30 -18.67 5.77
N ASN A 525 25.60 -19.97 5.79
CA ASN A 525 25.78 -20.73 7.01
C ASN A 525 26.95 -20.09 7.77
N VAL A 526 26.68 -19.03 8.51
CA VAL A 526 27.54 -18.56 9.58
C VAL A 526 27.19 -19.46 10.76
N PRO A 527 28.11 -20.34 11.20
CA PRO A 527 27.87 -21.13 12.40
C PRO A 527 27.73 -20.16 13.58
N THR A 528 26.63 -20.29 14.32
CA THR A 528 26.43 -19.58 15.59
C THR A 528 27.54 -19.98 16.58
N PRO A 529 28.04 -19.07 17.42
CA PRO A 529 29.19 -19.31 18.31
C PRO A 529 29.00 -20.37 19.41
N ASP A 530 27.85 -21.02 19.52
CA ASP A 530 27.47 -21.89 20.64
C ASP A 530 27.21 -23.36 20.28
N GLU A 531 27.64 -23.86 19.11
CA GLU A 531 27.64 -25.32 18.89
C GLU A 531 28.91 -25.98 19.45
N PRO A 532 28.78 -26.97 20.35
CA PRO A 532 29.95 -27.67 20.89
C PRO A 532 30.64 -28.52 19.81
N VAL A 533 31.93 -28.25 19.62
CA VAL A 533 32.81 -28.95 18.67
C VAL A 533 32.80 -30.44 18.99
N ALA A 534 32.32 -31.25 18.06
CA ALA A 534 32.44 -32.72 18.13
C ALA A 534 33.90 -33.17 18.18
N PRO A 535 34.29 -34.16 19.02
CA PRO A 535 35.66 -34.59 19.19
C PRO A 535 36.18 -35.31 17.92
N ARG A 536 37.39 -34.93 17.48
CA ARG A 536 38.11 -35.55 16.35
C ARG A 536 38.33 -37.03 16.61
N PRO A 537 38.17 -37.92 15.60
CA PRO A 537 38.52 -39.32 15.72
C PRO A 537 40.06 -39.47 15.84
N LYS A 538 40.50 -40.36 16.75
CA LYS A 538 41.89 -40.72 16.95
C LYS A 538 42.44 -41.47 15.72
N PRO A 539 43.72 -41.28 15.35
CA PRO A 539 44.32 -42.04 14.28
C PRO A 539 44.44 -43.50 14.69
N ALA A 540 44.09 -44.38 13.74
CA ALA A 540 44.30 -45.81 13.88
C ALA A 540 45.80 -46.14 13.71
N ASN A 541 46.30 -46.96 14.66
CA ASN A 541 47.61 -47.66 14.52
C ASN A 541 47.53 -48.70 13.42
#